data_5b0407276abf6798fd00a329fa29b274
#
_entry.id   5b0407276abf6798fd00a329fa29b274
#
_cell.length_a   1.000
_cell.length_b   1.000
_cell.length_c   1.000
_cell.angle_alpha   90.00
_cell.angle_beta   90.00
_cell.angle_gamma   90.00
#
_symmetry.space_group_name_H-M   'P 1'
#
loop_
_entity.id
_entity.type
_entity.pdbx_description
1 polymer ?
#
loop_
_entity_poly.entity_id
_entity_poly.type
_entity_poly.pdbx_seq_one_letter_code
_entity_poly.pdbx_strand_id
1 'polypeptide(L)'
;LAAAGARPQRLLWASTGTKDPQASDTLYVTALAAPGTIDTLPEKTLHAFADHGTLDGVMPIDGGNADAVLAEIALAGVDVNALAARLQHDGAEAFVKSWQQLLQRIADKSASLDATQPAAPRP
;
A
#
# COMPACT_ATOMS: atom_id res chain seq x y z
N LEU A 1 24.07 -4.50 18.87
CA LEU A 1 23.83 -5.48 17.78
C LEU A 1 24.61 -5.10 16.53
N ALA A 2 24.58 -3.84 16.06
CA ALA A 2 25.34 -3.39 14.88
C ALA A 2 26.85 -3.60 15.03
N ALA A 3 27.42 -3.33 16.22
CA ALA A 3 28.82 -3.59 16.53
C ALA A 3 29.21 -5.08 16.46
N ALA A 4 28.23 -5.98 16.52
CA ALA A 4 28.42 -7.43 16.37
C ALA A 4 28.12 -7.91 14.93
N GLY A 5 28.00 -6.99 13.96
CA GLY A 5 27.77 -7.31 12.56
C GLY A 5 26.30 -7.54 12.17
N ALA A 6 25.36 -7.28 13.07
CA ALA A 6 23.92 -7.38 12.74
C ALA A 6 23.55 -6.28 11.74
N ARG A 7 22.77 -6.65 10.72
CA ARG A 7 22.22 -5.68 9.77
C ARG A 7 20.93 -5.07 10.33
N PRO A 8 20.74 -3.74 10.25
CA PRO A 8 19.48 -3.12 10.62
C PRO A 8 18.37 -3.56 9.66
N GLN A 9 17.16 -3.72 10.17
CA GLN A 9 15.96 -3.80 9.34
C GLN A 9 15.75 -2.45 8.65
N ARG A 10 15.50 -2.47 7.35
CA ARG A 10 15.23 -1.26 6.57
C ARG A 10 13.73 -1.03 6.44
N LEU A 11 13.34 0.24 6.47
CA LEU A 11 11.98 0.65 6.16
C LEU A 11 11.75 0.49 4.65
N LEU A 12 10.61 -0.09 4.29
CA LEU A 12 10.18 -0.24 2.91
C LEU A 12 8.90 0.56 2.69
N TRP A 13 8.97 1.48 1.73
CA TRP A 13 7.80 2.20 1.24
C TRP A 13 7.11 1.37 0.15
N ALA A 14 5.80 1.23 0.26
CA ALA A 14 4.97 0.51 -0.71
C ALA A 14 3.80 1.38 -1.18
N SER A 15 3.21 1.03 -2.31
CA SER A 15 2.07 1.74 -2.91
C SER A 15 2.38 3.20 -3.26
N THR A 16 3.58 3.48 -3.70
CA THR A 16 4.10 4.83 -4.00
C THR A 16 3.73 5.38 -5.37
N GLY A 17 2.89 4.68 -6.13
CA GLY A 17 2.32 5.24 -7.36
C GLY A 17 1.28 6.31 -7.08
N THR A 18 1.44 7.50 -7.68
CA THR A 18 0.48 8.60 -7.56
C THR A 18 -0.84 8.25 -8.23
N LYS A 19 -1.96 8.44 -7.51
CA LYS A 19 -3.33 8.16 -7.98
C LYS A 19 -4.06 9.39 -8.47
N ASP A 20 -3.74 10.56 -7.90
CA ASP A 20 -4.32 11.83 -8.29
C ASP A 20 -3.71 12.30 -9.63
N PRO A 21 -4.51 12.47 -10.69
CA PRO A 21 -4.01 12.93 -11.99
C PRO A 21 -3.53 14.39 -11.99
N GLN A 22 -3.85 15.17 -10.96
CA GLN A 22 -3.40 16.55 -10.80
C GLN A 22 -2.08 16.67 -10.05
N ALA A 23 -1.67 15.61 -9.34
CA ALA A 23 -0.39 15.58 -8.63
C ALA A 23 0.72 15.01 -9.53
N SER A 24 1.97 15.36 -9.20
CA SER A 24 3.13 14.79 -9.89
C SER A 24 3.12 13.26 -9.84
N ASP A 25 3.38 12.61 -10.96
CA ASP A 25 3.47 11.15 -11.06
C ASP A 25 4.71 10.57 -10.34
N THR A 26 5.65 11.43 -9.93
CA THR A 26 6.83 11.10 -9.13
C THR A 26 6.73 11.56 -7.66
N LEU A 27 5.56 12.08 -7.23
CA LEU A 27 5.36 12.72 -5.93
C LEU A 27 5.91 11.91 -4.75
N TYR A 28 5.48 10.66 -4.62
CA TYR A 28 5.86 9.84 -3.46
C TYR A 28 7.32 9.40 -3.51
N VAL A 29 7.86 9.12 -4.69
CA VAL A 29 9.27 8.76 -4.85
C VAL A 29 10.16 9.89 -4.38
N THR A 30 9.85 11.12 -4.79
CA THR A 30 10.60 12.31 -4.40
C THR A 30 10.44 12.62 -2.92
N ALA A 31 9.20 12.60 -2.40
CA ALA A 31 8.90 12.98 -1.02
C ALA A 31 9.40 11.97 0.02
N LEU A 32 9.50 10.69 -0.33
CA LEU A 32 9.87 9.60 0.60
C LEU A 32 11.34 9.19 0.49
N ALA A 33 12.12 9.88 -0.32
CA ALA A 33 13.54 9.58 -0.48
C ALA A 33 14.28 9.78 0.85
N ALA A 34 14.90 8.71 1.38
CA ALA A 34 15.64 8.75 2.62
C ALA A 34 16.76 7.69 2.62
N PRO A 35 17.92 7.97 3.26
CA PRO A 35 18.99 7.00 3.38
C PRO A 35 18.52 5.73 4.11
N GLY A 36 18.97 4.56 3.64
CA GLY A 36 18.68 3.28 4.28
C GLY A 36 17.24 2.76 4.12
N THR A 37 16.41 3.43 3.34
CA THR A 37 15.06 2.98 2.97
C THR A 37 15.05 2.23 1.63
N ILE A 38 13.96 1.55 1.36
CA ILE A 38 13.66 0.89 0.09
C ILE A 38 12.30 1.43 -0.38
N ASP A 39 12.18 1.72 -1.67
CA ASP A 39 10.90 2.05 -2.29
C ASP A 39 10.54 1.02 -3.36
N THR A 40 9.28 0.58 -3.39
CA THR A 40 8.75 -0.31 -4.41
C THR A 40 7.86 0.49 -5.36
N LEU A 41 8.34 0.65 -6.57
CA LEU A 41 7.72 1.50 -7.59
C LEU A 41 6.89 0.68 -8.58
N PRO A 42 5.71 1.16 -9.00
CA PRO A 42 5.13 0.72 -10.27
C PRO A 42 6.08 1.03 -11.43
N GLU A 43 6.14 0.15 -12.44
CA GLU A 43 6.98 0.33 -13.62
C GLU A 43 6.77 1.70 -14.29
N LYS A 44 5.51 2.13 -14.41
CA LYS A 44 5.17 3.47 -14.91
C LYS A 44 5.83 4.59 -14.12
N THR A 45 5.82 4.52 -12.80
CA THR A 45 6.44 5.52 -11.91
C THR A 45 7.96 5.50 -12.04
N LEU A 46 8.56 4.31 -12.18
CA LEU A 46 10.00 4.17 -12.43
C LEU A 46 10.42 4.86 -13.73
N HIS A 47 9.68 4.65 -14.82
CA HIS A 47 9.94 5.31 -16.10
C HIS A 47 9.75 6.82 -16.01
N ALA A 48 8.70 7.30 -15.36
CA ALA A 48 8.46 8.73 -15.15
C ALA A 48 9.61 9.37 -14.37
N PHE A 49 10.08 8.70 -13.30
CA PHE A 49 11.20 9.21 -12.53
C PHE A 49 12.51 9.23 -13.33
N ALA A 50 12.75 8.22 -14.17
CA ALA A 50 13.92 8.18 -15.05
C ALA A 50 13.90 9.26 -16.14
N ASP A 51 12.72 9.65 -16.61
CA ASP A 51 12.53 10.64 -17.68
C ASP A 51 12.64 12.08 -17.16
N HIS A 52 11.91 12.40 -16.09
CA HIS A 52 11.78 13.78 -15.59
C HIS A 52 11.86 13.92 -14.06
N GLY A 53 12.13 12.84 -13.35
CA GLY A 53 12.24 12.90 -11.88
C GLY A 53 13.45 13.71 -11.43
N THR A 54 13.23 14.53 -10.42
CA THR A 54 14.28 15.29 -9.72
C THR A 54 14.26 14.98 -8.24
N LEU A 55 15.43 15.03 -7.61
CA LEU A 55 15.57 14.84 -6.17
C LEU A 55 16.20 16.09 -5.57
N ASP A 56 15.37 16.98 -5.03
CA ASP A 56 15.83 18.25 -4.46
C ASP A 56 16.35 18.09 -3.01
N GLY A 57 16.19 16.92 -2.42
CA GLY A 57 16.64 16.61 -1.07
C GLY A 57 16.17 15.24 -0.60
N VAL A 58 16.44 14.94 0.64
CA VAL A 58 15.99 13.72 1.31
C VAL A 58 15.17 14.07 2.55
N MET A 59 14.32 13.15 2.97
CA MET A 59 13.52 13.33 4.20
C MET A 59 14.43 13.68 5.38
N PRO A 60 14.07 14.70 6.18
CA PRO A 60 14.82 15.06 7.39
C PRO A 60 14.87 13.90 8.38
N ILE A 61 16.05 13.67 8.98
CA ILE A 61 16.26 12.56 9.92
C ILE A 61 15.47 12.72 11.22
N ASP A 62 15.11 13.94 11.57
CA ASP A 62 14.33 14.32 12.76
C ASP A 62 12.80 14.40 12.50
N GLY A 63 12.36 14.07 11.28
CA GLY A 63 10.95 14.18 10.88
C GLY A 63 10.53 15.57 10.43
N GLY A 64 11.42 16.57 10.48
CA GLY A 64 11.15 17.93 10.01
C GLY A 64 9.96 18.59 10.75
N ASN A 65 8.95 19.02 10.00
CA ASN A 65 7.73 19.67 10.55
C ASN A 65 6.53 18.71 10.72
N ALA A 66 6.73 17.39 10.67
CA ALA A 66 5.64 16.41 10.67
C ALA A 66 4.72 16.57 11.91
N ASP A 67 5.29 16.77 13.10
CA ASP A 67 4.52 16.95 14.33
C ASP A 67 3.67 18.22 14.30
N ALA A 68 4.20 19.30 13.71
CA ALA A 68 3.44 20.55 13.56
C ALA A 68 2.24 20.37 12.61
N VAL A 69 2.45 19.68 11.48
CA VAL A 69 1.37 19.34 10.53
C VAL A 69 0.31 18.45 11.17
N LEU A 70 0.71 17.44 11.94
CA LEU A 70 -0.23 16.58 12.67
C LEU A 70 -1.03 17.37 13.73
N ALA A 71 -0.39 18.32 14.39
CA ALA A 71 -1.08 19.21 15.33
C ALA A 71 -2.13 20.11 14.63
N GLU A 72 -1.82 20.64 13.45
CA GLU A 72 -2.77 21.41 12.64
C GLU A 72 -3.97 20.57 12.21
N ILE A 73 -3.73 19.32 11.79
CA ILE A 73 -4.77 18.35 11.44
C ILE A 73 -5.67 18.07 12.65
N ALA A 74 -5.08 17.91 13.83
CA ALA A 74 -5.83 17.71 15.07
C ALA A 74 -6.69 18.93 15.43
N LEU A 75 -6.15 20.16 15.25
CA LEU A 75 -6.90 21.40 15.45
C LEU A 75 -8.06 21.56 14.46
N ALA A 76 -7.94 20.99 13.25
CA ALA A 76 -9.03 20.92 12.28
C ALA A 76 -10.11 19.88 12.65
N GLY A 77 -9.97 19.19 13.79
CA GLY A 77 -10.96 18.25 14.31
C GLY A 77 -10.75 16.79 13.89
N VAL A 78 -9.61 16.45 13.31
CA VAL A 78 -9.29 15.07 12.91
C VAL A 78 -8.47 14.39 14.02
N ASP A 79 -9.05 13.39 14.67
CA ASP A 79 -8.32 12.50 15.57
C ASP A 79 -7.56 11.44 14.73
N VAL A 80 -6.26 11.61 14.59
CA VAL A 80 -5.38 10.73 13.79
C VAL A 80 -5.33 9.31 14.36
N ASN A 81 -5.40 9.15 15.68
CA ASN A 81 -5.39 7.82 16.31
C ASN A 81 -6.71 7.07 16.06
N ALA A 82 -7.84 7.76 16.20
CA ALA A 82 -9.14 7.19 15.88
C ALA A 82 -9.23 6.83 14.39
N LEU A 83 -8.71 7.70 13.50
CA LEU A 83 -8.63 7.42 12.07
C LEU A 83 -7.78 6.17 11.77
N ALA A 84 -6.60 6.05 12.38
CA ALA A 84 -5.74 4.89 12.21
C ALA A 84 -6.42 3.60 12.68
N ALA A 85 -7.06 3.60 13.85
CA ALA A 85 -7.81 2.45 14.36
C ALA A 85 -8.96 2.05 13.43
N ARG A 86 -9.69 3.02 12.90
CA ARG A 86 -10.76 2.79 11.92
C ARG A 86 -10.21 2.18 10.63
N LEU A 87 -9.13 2.72 10.06
CA LEU A 87 -8.52 2.20 8.84
C LEU A 87 -8.05 0.73 9.01
N GLN A 88 -7.50 0.38 10.18
CA GLN A 88 -7.14 -1.01 10.50
C GLN A 88 -8.37 -1.93 10.50
N HIS A 89 -9.44 -1.50 11.17
CA HIS A 89 -10.69 -2.26 11.24
C HIS A 89 -11.31 -2.46 9.86
N ASP A 90 -11.54 -1.37 9.13
CA ASP A 90 -12.16 -1.38 7.80
C ASP A 90 -11.32 -2.20 6.80
N GLY A 91 -9.99 -2.12 6.90
CA GLY A 91 -9.07 -2.92 6.10
C GLY A 91 -9.20 -4.42 6.38
N ALA A 92 -9.23 -4.83 7.65
CA ALA A 92 -9.42 -6.23 8.02
C ALA A 92 -10.77 -6.78 7.53
N GLU A 93 -11.86 -6.03 7.71
CA GLU A 93 -13.19 -6.41 7.20
C GLU A 93 -13.21 -6.56 5.67
N ALA A 94 -12.57 -5.64 4.96
CA ALA A 94 -12.49 -5.69 3.49
C ALA A 94 -11.79 -6.96 3.00
N PHE A 95 -10.70 -7.38 3.64
CA PHE A 95 -10.00 -8.64 3.33
C PHE A 95 -10.87 -9.86 3.62
N VAL A 96 -11.54 -9.92 4.77
CA VAL A 96 -12.47 -11.01 5.10
C VAL A 96 -13.58 -11.12 4.06
N LYS A 97 -14.21 -10.00 3.70
CA LYS A 97 -15.24 -9.96 2.66
C LYS A 97 -14.75 -10.44 1.31
N SER A 98 -13.57 -9.98 0.88
CA SER A 98 -12.96 -10.40 -0.39
C SER A 98 -12.67 -11.89 -0.42
N TRP A 99 -12.16 -12.44 0.68
CA TRP A 99 -11.94 -13.87 0.83
C TRP A 99 -13.22 -14.69 0.72
N GLN A 100 -14.27 -14.29 1.44
CA GLN A 100 -15.58 -14.95 1.37
C GLN A 100 -16.19 -14.91 -0.03
N GLN A 101 -16.04 -13.78 -0.73
CA GLN A 101 -16.49 -13.65 -2.11
C GLN A 101 -15.71 -14.56 -3.06
N LEU A 102 -14.42 -14.75 -2.85
CA LEU A 102 -13.60 -15.69 -3.63
C LEU A 102 -14.10 -17.13 -3.42
N LEU A 103 -14.30 -17.55 -2.16
CA LEU A 103 -14.78 -18.88 -1.85
C LEU A 103 -16.18 -19.13 -2.46
N GLN A 104 -17.06 -18.14 -2.38
CA GLN A 104 -18.40 -18.24 -3.00
C GLN A 104 -18.31 -18.40 -4.52
N ARG A 105 -17.45 -17.62 -5.18
CA ARG A 105 -17.24 -17.74 -6.64
C ARG A 105 -16.71 -19.13 -7.05
N ILE A 106 -15.82 -19.70 -6.25
CA ILE A 106 -15.31 -21.07 -6.49
C ILE A 106 -16.45 -22.09 -6.36
N ALA A 107 -17.26 -21.98 -5.30
CA ALA A 107 -18.41 -22.87 -5.10
C ALA A 107 -19.43 -22.77 -6.24
N ASP A 108 -19.81 -21.55 -6.64
CA ASP A 108 -20.76 -21.32 -7.74
C ASP A 108 -20.23 -21.88 -9.07
N LYS A 109 -18.93 -21.70 -9.33
CA LYS A 109 -18.30 -22.21 -10.53
C LYS A 109 -18.27 -23.74 -10.53
N SER A 110 -17.94 -24.37 -9.41
CA SER A 110 -17.96 -25.84 -9.25
C SER A 110 -19.36 -26.37 -9.53
N ALA A 111 -20.38 -25.81 -8.88
CA ALA A 111 -21.77 -26.25 -9.09
C ALA A 111 -22.22 -26.10 -10.56
N SER A 112 -21.79 -25.03 -11.24
CA SER A 112 -22.11 -24.83 -12.65
C SER A 112 -21.46 -25.87 -13.57
N LEU A 113 -20.26 -26.35 -13.25
CA LEU A 113 -19.55 -27.39 -14.00
C LEU A 113 -20.20 -28.75 -13.77
N ASP A 114 -20.58 -29.07 -12.53
CA ASP A 114 -21.26 -30.32 -12.21
C ASP A 114 -22.62 -30.42 -12.93
N ALA A 115 -23.36 -29.29 -13.03
CA ALA A 115 -24.63 -29.24 -13.74
C ALA A 115 -24.51 -29.42 -15.28
N THR A 116 -23.31 -29.18 -15.84
CA THR A 116 -23.05 -29.30 -17.28
C THR A 116 -22.45 -30.66 -17.67
N GLN A 117 -22.06 -31.52 -16.72
CA GLN A 117 -21.60 -32.87 -17.02
C GLN A 117 -22.81 -33.77 -17.37
N PRO A 118 -22.85 -34.40 -18.56
CA PRO A 118 -23.86 -35.40 -18.85
C PRO A 118 -23.70 -36.58 -17.89
N ALA A 119 -24.83 -37.08 -17.36
CA ALA A 119 -24.83 -38.24 -16.48
C ALA A 119 -24.10 -39.40 -17.15
N ALA A 120 -23.02 -39.89 -16.49
CA ALA A 120 -22.32 -41.09 -16.98
C ALA A 120 -23.32 -42.25 -17.11
N PRO A 121 -23.32 -43.02 -18.22
CA PRO A 121 -24.16 -44.17 -18.36
C PRO A 121 -23.89 -45.15 -17.22
N ARG A 122 -24.90 -45.50 -16.46
CA ARG A 122 -24.82 -46.57 -15.43
C ARG A 122 -24.56 -47.90 -16.12
N PRO A 123 -23.67 -48.74 -15.60
CA PRO A 123 -23.39 -50.06 -16.13
C PRO A 123 -24.59 -51.02 -16.02
#